data_ed8d1a4af2604c5bdea723272694f606
#
_entry.id   ed8d1a4af2604c5bdea723272694f606
#
_cell.length_a   1.000
_cell.length_b   1.000
_cell.length_c   1.000
_cell.angle_alpha   90.00
_cell.angle_beta   90.00
_cell.angle_gamma   90.00
#
_symmetry.space_group_name_H-M   'P 1'
#
loop_
_entity.id
_entity.type
_entity.pdbx_description
1 polymer ?
#
loop_
_entity_poly.entity_id
_entity_poly.type
_entity_poly.pdbx_seq_one_letter_code
_entity_poly.pdbx_strand_id
1 'polypeptide(L)'
;MTNRKLLMLSGFAGFVLCATILAIGWLVWNGTVWQMLGGSNELYAGRTIITGQRDETRIPGFKAALLDVAKKVSGNQMLTADQIETIVHGNIKLFVQDFTDRDRMEDIPIHDEQGTRDRSFELLINFVPSRVNAMLRSLGEKPWKERRPKVLVLVNVHNAIGSYILTDDEDEETGAEQREAFKAAAWQAGIPLILPLPALLKSDNIDTTSLDQRSPSQLADLARMAQADVVITGNLIWVGGPNGWKANWVLFDDKGEHRWQIEGINFDGAFRNAMRGAAQILSQHGEPPPNLN
;
A
#
# COMPACT_ATOMS: atom_id res chain seq x y z
N MET A 1 -34.11 9.31 -53.70
CA MET A 1 -34.14 9.62 -52.25
C MET A 1 -33.57 8.48 -51.44
N THR A 2 -32.31 8.05 -51.65
CA THR A 2 -31.82 6.81 -50.97
C THR A 2 -30.38 6.90 -50.41
N ASN A 3 -29.70 8.04 -50.50
CA ASN A 3 -28.27 8.11 -50.07
C ASN A 3 -28.00 8.93 -48.80
N ARG A 4 -29.02 9.48 -48.12
CA ARG A 4 -28.82 10.27 -46.88
C ARG A 4 -28.90 9.45 -45.60
N LYS A 5 -29.47 8.24 -45.61
CA LYS A 5 -29.59 7.38 -44.41
C LYS A 5 -28.36 6.52 -44.13
N LEU A 6 -27.53 6.28 -45.15
CA LEU A 6 -26.31 5.45 -44.96
C LEU A 6 -25.15 6.23 -44.33
N LEU A 7 -25.08 7.55 -44.49
CA LEU A 7 -24.03 8.41 -43.90
C LEU A 7 -24.22 8.68 -42.41
N MET A 8 -25.45 8.60 -41.90
CA MET A 8 -25.70 8.79 -40.44
C MET A 8 -25.39 7.56 -39.61
N LEU A 9 -25.45 6.35 -40.15
CA LEU A 9 -25.10 5.13 -39.40
C LEU A 9 -23.60 4.94 -39.28
N SER A 10 -22.80 5.38 -40.26
CA SER A 10 -21.35 5.28 -40.19
C SER A 10 -20.72 6.28 -39.21
N GLY A 11 -21.32 7.45 -39.02
CA GLY A 11 -20.87 8.46 -38.03
C GLY A 11 -21.11 8.03 -36.60
N PHE A 12 -22.24 7.35 -36.33
CA PHE A 12 -22.58 6.90 -34.97
C PHE A 12 -21.70 5.73 -34.50
N ALA A 13 -21.40 4.79 -35.39
CA ALA A 13 -20.51 3.66 -35.08
C ALA A 13 -19.07 4.12 -34.83
N GLY A 14 -18.56 5.10 -35.59
CA GLY A 14 -17.24 5.68 -35.37
C GLY A 14 -17.12 6.45 -34.06
N PHE A 15 -18.17 7.17 -33.66
CA PHE A 15 -18.18 7.93 -32.39
C PHE A 15 -18.23 7.02 -31.15
N VAL A 16 -18.99 5.93 -31.23
CA VAL A 16 -19.05 4.92 -30.15
C VAL A 16 -17.71 4.19 -30.01
N LEU A 17 -17.03 3.87 -31.13
CA LEU A 17 -15.72 3.21 -31.09
C LEU A 17 -14.63 4.13 -30.54
N CYS A 18 -14.60 5.40 -30.90
CA CYS A 18 -13.66 6.38 -30.34
C CYS A 18 -13.93 6.65 -28.86
N ALA A 19 -15.20 6.73 -28.44
CA ALA A 19 -15.58 6.93 -27.04
C ALA A 19 -15.17 5.73 -26.16
N THR A 20 -15.30 4.51 -26.67
CA THR A 20 -14.87 3.31 -25.92
C THR A 20 -13.33 3.20 -25.83
N ILE A 21 -12.60 3.58 -26.89
CA ILE A 21 -11.12 3.60 -26.86
C ILE A 21 -10.62 4.67 -25.91
N LEU A 22 -11.24 5.86 -25.87
CA LEU A 22 -10.89 6.92 -24.92
C LEU A 22 -11.25 6.55 -23.49
N ALA A 23 -12.37 5.89 -23.25
CA ALA A 23 -12.75 5.39 -21.92
C ALA A 23 -11.80 4.30 -21.41
N ILE A 24 -11.41 3.36 -22.28
CA ILE A 24 -10.40 2.33 -21.94
C ILE A 24 -9.03 2.98 -21.71
N GLY A 25 -8.64 3.95 -22.54
CA GLY A 25 -7.40 4.71 -22.36
C GLY A 25 -7.39 5.50 -21.05
N TRP A 26 -8.53 6.09 -20.67
CA TRP A 26 -8.67 6.82 -19.40
C TRP A 26 -8.64 5.89 -18.17
N LEU A 27 -9.29 4.73 -18.24
CA LEU A 27 -9.24 3.68 -17.21
C LEU A 27 -7.82 3.11 -17.03
N VAL A 28 -7.06 2.95 -18.11
CA VAL A 28 -5.65 2.52 -18.06
C VAL A 28 -4.76 3.62 -17.47
N TRP A 29 -5.03 4.89 -17.81
CA TRP A 29 -4.29 6.04 -17.28
C TRP A 29 -4.52 6.24 -15.77
N ASN A 30 -5.74 6.02 -15.28
CA ASN A 30 -6.10 6.19 -13.86
C ASN A 30 -5.75 4.98 -12.96
N GLY A 31 -4.98 4.03 -13.44
CA GLY A 31 -4.50 2.91 -12.60
C GLY A 31 -5.57 1.89 -12.20
N THR A 32 -6.86 2.13 -12.54
CA THR A 32 -7.99 1.26 -12.11
C THR A 32 -7.90 -0.14 -12.74
N VAL A 33 -7.30 -0.25 -13.92
CA VAL A 33 -7.06 -1.55 -14.58
C VAL A 33 -5.96 -2.34 -13.89
N TRP A 34 -4.98 -1.67 -13.30
CA TRP A 34 -3.91 -2.31 -12.53
C TRP A 34 -4.42 -2.93 -11.23
N GLN A 35 -5.45 -2.35 -10.60
CA GLN A 35 -6.10 -2.94 -9.42
C GLN A 35 -6.94 -4.17 -9.76
N MET A 36 -7.51 -4.25 -10.97
CA MET A 36 -8.28 -5.43 -11.42
C MET A 36 -7.41 -6.57 -11.96
N LEU A 37 -6.21 -6.26 -12.42
CA LEU A 37 -5.25 -7.22 -12.95
C LEU A 37 -4.24 -7.67 -11.89
N GLY A 38 -4.51 -7.54 -10.59
CA GLY A 38 -3.67 -7.99 -9.47
C GLY A 38 -2.95 -9.30 -9.77
N GLY A 39 -2.00 -9.23 -10.70
CA GLY A 39 -1.22 -10.35 -11.16
C GLY A 39 -0.27 -10.77 -10.05
N SER A 40 -0.01 -12.06 -9.95
CA SER A 40 0.94 -12.69 -9.03
C SER A 40 2.33 -12.02 -9.02
N ASN A 41 2.67 -11.19 -9.99
CA ASN A 41 3.93 -10.45 -10.07
C ASN A 41 4.02 -9.26 -9.12
N GLU A 42 2.92 -8.59 -8.79
CA GLU A 42 2.95 -7.40 -7.92
C GLU A 42 3.41 -7.72 -6.49
N LEU A 43 3.14 -8.93 -6.01
CA LEU A 43 3.62 -9.40 -4.72
C LEU A 43 5.15 -9.50 -4.67
N TYR A 44 5.80 -9.72 -5.81
CA TYR A 44 7.25 -9.84 -5.92
C TYR A 44 7.94 -8.55 -6.37
N ALA A 45 7.18 -7.45 -6.44
CA ALA A 45 7.72 -6.12 -6.68
C ALA A 45 8.10 -5.44 -5.35
N GLY A 46 9.30 -4.87 -5.32
CA GLY A 46 9.83 -4.10 -4.19
C GLY A 46 10.16 -2.68 -4.60
N ARG A 47 10.26 -1.80 -3.59
CA ARG A 47 10.61 -0.40 -3.78
C ARG A 47 11.52 0.05 -2.65
N THR A 48 12.56 0.79 -2.98
CA THR A 48 13.44 1.41 -1.98
C THR A 48 14.04 2.71 -2.51
N ILE A 49 14.63 3.50 -1.64
CA ILE A 49 15.35 4.72 -2.01
C ILE A 49 16.83 4.45 -1.91
N ILE A 50 17.57 4.83 -2.95
CA ILE A 50 19.02 4.75 -3.00
C ILE A 50 19.61 6.12 -3.30
N THR A 51 20.88 6.33 -2.95
CA THR A 51 21.64 7.54 -3.26
C THR A 51 22.64 7.25 -4.39
N GLY A 52 22.40 7.84 -5.57
CA GLY A 52 23.15 7.51 -6.78
C GLY A 52 22.69 6.19 -7.42
N GLN A 53 23.32 5.85 -8.56
CA GLN A 53 22.93 4.72 -9.41
C GLN A 53 24.05 3.69 -9.58
N ARG A 54 24.98 3.64 -8.65
CA ARG A 54 26.12 2.69 -8.69
C ARG A 54 25.77 1.39 -7.98
N ASP A 55 26.49 0.32 -8.29
CA ASP A 55 26.31 -1.00 -7.66
C ASP A 55 26.47 -0.94 -6.15
N GLU A 56 27.38 -0.09 -5.63
CA GLU A 56 27.61 0.09 -4.20
C GLU A 56 26.35 0.55 -3.45
N THR A 57 25.46 1.28 -4.12
CA THR A 57 24.22 1.78 -3.55
C THR A 57 23.02 0.91 -3.95
N ARG A 58 23.02 0.31 -5.15
CA ARG A 58 21.95 -0.60 -5.62
C ARG A 58 21.95 -1.92 -4.86
N ILE A 59 23.11 -2.52 -4.59
CA ILE A 59 23.18 -3.83 -3.91
C ILE A 59 22.51 -3.79 -2.52
N PRO A 60 22.84 -2.83 -1.62
CA PRO A 60 22.09 -2.67 -0.38
C PRO A 60 20.60 -2.41 -0.60
N GLY A 61 20.23 -1.62 -1.62
CA GLY A 61 18.85 -1.35 -2.00
C GLY A 61 18.10 -2.63 -2.41
N PHE A 62 18.69 -3.48 -3.22
CA PHE A 62 18.11 -4.78 -3.59
C PHE A 62 17.88 -5.68 -2.36
N LYS A 63 18.82 -5.71 -1.41
CA LYS A 63 18.68 -6.50 -0.19
C LYS A 63 17.55 -5.99 0.70
N ALA A 64 17.45 -4.67 0.89
CA ALA A 64 16.38 -4.05 1.66
C ALA A 64 15.00 -4.34 1.02
N ALA A 65 14.89 -4.15 -0.30
CA ALA A 65 13.67 -4.44 -1.03
C ALA A 65 13.32 -5.95 -1.02
N LEU A 66 14.31 -6.85 -1.07
CA LEU A 66 14.07 -8.28 -0.97
C LEU A 66 13.50 -8.68 0.39
N LEU A 67 13.98 -8.06 1.48
CA LEU A 67 13.41 -8.27 2.81
C LEU A 67 11.94 -7.85 2.86
N ASP A 68 11.61 -6.66 2.33
CA ASP A 68 10.23 -6.18 2.28
C ASP A 68 9.35 -7.10 1.43
N VAL A 69 9.85 -7.59 0.29
CA VAL A 69 9.14 -8.55 -0.55
C VAL A 69 8.99 -9.91 0.15
N ALA A 70 9.99 -10.38 0.88
CA ALA A 70 9.88 -11.61 1.66
C ALA A 70 8.77 -11.51 2.73
N LYS A 71 8.73 -10.39 3.47
CA LYS A 71 7.65 -10.07 4.42
C LYS A 71 6.29 -9.97 3.71
N LYS A 72 6.23 -9.26 2.58
CA LYS A 72 5.02 -9.13 1.77
C LYS A 72 4.51 -10.50 1.32
N VAL A 73 5.37 -11.35 0.76
CA VAL A 73 4.99 -12.64 0.19
C VAL A 73 4.59 -13.66 1.25
N SER A 74 5.30 -13.73 2.38
CA SER A 74 4.99 -14.67 3.47
C SER A 74 3.89 -14.17 4.41
N GLY A 75 3.77 -12.84 4.57
CA GLY A 75 2.98 -12.20 5.63
C GLY A 75 3.75 -12.09 6.95
N ASN A 76 4.84 -12.83 7.14
CA ASN A 76 5.64 -12.80 8.35
C ASN A 76 6.48 -11.50 8.44
N GLN A 77 6.08 -10.60 9.31
CA GLN A 77 6.77 -9.32 9.51
C GLN A 77 8.01 -9.43 10.39
N MET A 78 8.27 -10.61 10.97
CA MET A 78 9.41 -10.86 11.87
C MET A 78 10.67 -11.30 11.13
N LEU A 79 10.63 -11.49 9.81
CA LEU A 79 11.80 -11.79 9.01
C LEU A 79 12.85 -10.67 9.15
N THR A 80 14.12 -11.06 9.27
CA THR A 80 15.25 -10.13 9.50
C THR A 80 16.18 -10.06 8.29
N ALA A 81 16.93 -8.97 8.20
CA ALA A 81 17.94 -8.80 7.16
C ALA A 81 19.04 -9.89 7.23
N ASP A 82 19.44 -10.30 8.44
CA ASP A 82 20.47 -11.32 8.64
C ASP A 82 20.03 -12.70 8.12
N GLN A 83 18.74 -13.05 8.32
CA GLN A 83 18.16 -14.29 7.75
C GLN A 83 18.23 -14.28 6.22
N ILE A 84 17.87 -13.15 5.59
CA ILE A 84 17.94 -13.01 4.14
C ILE A 84 19.38 -13.08 3.66
N GLU A 85 20.30 -12.36 4.30
CA GLU A 85 21.72 -12.34 3.93
C GLU A 85 22.37 -13.72 4.00
N THR A 86 22.04 -14.51 5.02
CA THR A 86 22.54 -15.88 5.19
C THR A 86 22.24 -16.76 3.98
N ILE A 87 21.10 -16.53 3.29
CA ILE A 87 20.71 -17.33 2.13
C ILE A 87 21.24 -16.71 0.83
N VAL A 88 21.20 -15.38 0.73
CA VAL A 88 21.63 -14.66 -0.48
C VAL A 88 23.14 -14.79 -0.70
N HIS A 89 23.94 -14.88 0.37
CA HIS A 89 25.42 -15.01 0.33
C HIS A 89 26.09 -14.06 -0.68
N GLY A 90 25.65 -12.80 -0.73
CA GLY A 90 26.17 -11.81 -1.67
C GLY A 90 25.67 -11.93 -3.11
N ASN A 91 24.89 -12.94 -3.47
CA ASN A 91 24.39 -13.17 -4.83
C ASN A 91 23.00 -12.55 -5.07
N ILE A 92 22.72 -11.38 -4.48
CA ILE A 92 21.40 -10.73 -4.59
C ILE A 92 20.92 -10.54 -6.05
N LYS A 93 21.85 -10.27 -6.97
CA LYS A 93 21.53 -10.07 -8.39
C LYS A 93 20.81 -11.27 -9.03
N LEU A 94 20.96 -12.48 -8.49
CA LEU A 94 20.25 -13.66 -8.95
C LEU A 94 18.76 -13.63 -8.61
N PHE A 95 18.36 -12.86 -7.60
CA PHE A 95 16.97 -12.70 -7.20
C PHE A 95 16.26 -11.62 -8.00
N VAL A 96 17.00 -10.67 -8.60
CA VAL A 96 16.45 -9.56 -9.38
C VAL A 96 16.12 -10.05 -10.79
N GLN A 97 14.86 -9.86 -11.21
CA GLN A 97 14.43 -10.11 -12.58
C GLN A 97 14.71 -8.89 -13.46
N ASP A 98 14.27 -7.73 -13.01
CA ASP A 98 14.51 -6.43 -13.62
C ASP A 98 14.39 -5.32 -12.56
N PHE A 99 14.86 -4.12 -12.88
CA PHE A 99 14.72 -2.94 -12.04
C PHE A 99 14.74 -1.66 -12.86
N THR A 100 14.20 -0.59 -12.26
CA THR A 100 14.24 0.77 -12.84
C THR A 100 14.59 1.77 -11.74
N ASP A 101 15.48 2.71 -12.06
CA ASP A 101 15.80 3.86 -11.21
C ASP A 101 14.96 5.06 -11.67
N ARG A 102 14.19 5.67 -10.80
CA ARG A 102 13.45 6.90 -11.04
C ARG A 102 14.09 8.04 -10.25
N ASP A 103 14.51 9.11 -10.91
CA ASP A 103 14.99 10.31 -10.22
C ASP A 103 13.83 10.97 -9.46
N ARG A 104 13.96 11.13 -8.16
CA ARG A 104 12.94 11.78 -7.32
C ARG A 104 12.93 13.30 -7.50
N MET A 105 13.93 13.84 -8.15
CA MET A 105 14.13 15.26 -8.38
C MET A 105 14.21 15.59 -9.87
N GLU A 106 13.55 14.81 -10.73
CA GLU A 106 13.61 14.94 -12.19
C GLU A 106 13.28 16.36 -12.68
N ASP A 107 12.32 17.03 -12.03
CA ASP A 107 11.88 18.37 -12.38
C ASP A 107 12.73 19.50 -11.73
N ILE A 108 13.72 19.16 -10.90
CA ILE A 108 14.57 20.13 -10.23
C ILE A 108 15.90 20.22 -10.98
N PRO A 109 16.23 21.38 -11.58
CA PRO A 109 17.51 21.57 -12.25
C PRO A 109 18.70 21.30 -11.33
N ILE A 110 19.73 20.67 -11.86
CA ILE A 110 20.99 20.48 -11.13
C ILE A 110 21.70 21.84 -11.08
N HIS A 111 21.52 22.57 -10.00
CA HIS A 111 22.33 23.75 -9.66
C HIS A 111 23.35 23.33 -8.60
N ASP A 112 24.36 22.62 -9.03
CA ASP A 112 25.48 22.27 -8.15
C ASP A 112 26.74 22.96 -8.65
N GLU A 113 27.00 24.15 -8.13
CA GLU A 113 28.25 24.86 -8.34
C GLU A 113 29.44 24.14 -7.67
N GLN A 114 29.20 23.17 -6.80
CA GLN A 114 30.19 22.38 -6.09
C GLN A 114 30.21 20.89 -6.47
N GLY A 115 29.32 20.47 -7.35
CA GLY A 115 29.39 19.33 -8.24
C GLY A 115 29.62 17.97 -7.65
N THR A 116 28.93 17.50 -6.55
CA THR A 116 29.17 16.09 -6.16
C THR A 116 28.21 15.44 -5.17
N ARG A 117 27.01 15.91 -4.98
CA ARG A 117 26.06 15.09 -4.19
C ARG A 117 25.27 14.18 -5.09
N ASP A 118 25.43 12.87 -4.90
CA ASP A 118 24.57 11.89 -5.54
C ASP A 118 23.09 12.18 -5.21
N ARG A 119 22.24 12.20 -6.22
CA ARG A 119 20.79 12.40 -6.06
C ARG A 119 20.12 11.16 -5.47
N SER A 120 18.96 11.34 -4.86
CA SER A 120 18.11 10.25 -4.39
C SER A 120 17.28 9.70 -5.54
N PHE A 121 17.36 8.39 -5.75
CA PHE A 121 16.57 7.66 -6.74
C PHE A 121 15.60 6.71 -6.03
N GLU A 122 14.40 6.60 -6.58
CA GLU A 122 13.50 5.52 -6.25
C GLU A 122 13.86 4.31 -7.11
N LEU A 123 14.24 3.22 -6.45
CA LEU A 123 14.58 1.96 -7.09
C LEU A 123 13.37 1.04 -7.04
N LEU A 124 12.80 0.73 -8.20
CA LEU A 124 11.70 -0.21 -8.40
C LEU A 124 12.28 -1.53 -8.88
N ILE A 125 11.97 -2.63 -8.21
CA ILE A 125 12.60 -3.93 -8.46
C ILE A 125 11.52 -4.99 -8.61
N ASN A 126 11.61 -5.80 -9.66
CA ASN A 126 10.88 -7.05 -9.78
C ASN A 126 11.79 -8.21 -9.44
N PHE A 127 11.38 -9.03 -8.49
CA PHE A 127 12.14 -10.21 -8.08
C PHE A 127 11.62 -11.47 -8.78
N VAL A 128 12.51 -12.44 -8.98
CA VAL A 128 12.20 -13.75 -9.56
C VAL A 128 11.36 -14.56 -8.56
N PRO A 129 10.06 -14.82 -8.82
CA PRO A 129 9.16 -15.45 -7.84
C PRO A 129 9.64 -16.81 -7.36
N SER A 130 10.19 -17.64 -8.24
CA SER A 130 10.67 -18.97 -7.89
C SER A 130 11.84 -18.93 -6.89
N ARG A 131 12.73 -17.94 -7.00
CA ARG A 131 13.87 -17.75 -6.08
C ARG A 131 13.43 -17.22 -4.72
N VAL A 132 12.53 -16.22 -4.71
CA VAL A 132 11.94 -15.71 -3.46
C VAL A 132 11.22 -16.84 -2.71
N ASN A 133 10.40 -17.62 -3.41
CA ASN A 133 9.70 -18.75 -2.81
C ASN A 133 10.65 -19.86 -2.32
N ALA A 134 11.75 -20.13 -3.02
CA ALA A 134 12.77 -21.07 -2.56
C ALA A 134 13.48 -20.58 -1.29
N MET A 135 13.83 -19.29 -1.24
CA MET A 135 14.40 -18.63 -0.07
C MET A 135 13.46 -18.72 1.14
N LEU A 136 12.19 -18.38 0.97
CA LEU A 136 11.19 -18.48 2.04
C LEU A 136 11.10 -19.91 2.59
N ARG A 137 11.06 -20.91 1.72
CA ARG A 137 11.05 -22.33 2.16
C ARG A 137 12.30 -22.71 2.95
N SER A 138 13.48 -22.21 2.59
CA SER A 138 14.72 -22.49 3.35
C SER A 138 14.75 -21.81 4.72
N LEU A 139 13.94 -20.75 4.91
CA LEU A 139 13.69 -20.12 6.22
C LEU A 139 12.56 -20.79 7.01
N GLY A 140 11.96 -21.88 6.49
CA GLY A 140 10.80 -22.51 7.11
C GLY A 140 9.47 -21.82 6.83
N GLU A 141 9.49 -20.78 5.99
CA GLU A 141 8.33 -19.98 5.64
C GLU A 141 7.60 -20.50 4.39
N LYS A 142 6.32 -20.13 4.28
CA LYS A 142 5.52 -20.43 3.10
C LYS A 142 5.01 -19.14 2.47
N PRO A 143 4.97 -19.03 1.13
CA PRO A 143 4.25 -17.95 0.50
C PRO A 143 2.78 -17.96 0.93
N TRP A 144 2.26 -16.82 1.36
CA TRP A 144 0.84 -16.64 1.63
C TRP A 144 0.08 -16.61 0.31
N LYS A 145 -0.43 -17.77 -0.13
CA LYS A 145 -1.05 -17.99 -1.44
C LYS A 145 -2.56 -17.79 -1.46
N GLU A 146 -3.19 -17.82 -0.30
CA GLU A 146 -4.63 -17.60 -0.19
C GLU A 146 -5.00 -16.20 -0.68
N ARG A 147 -6.26 -16.05 -1.08
CA ARG A 147 -6.80 -14.72 -1.39
C ARG A 147 -6.63 -13.82 -0.16
N ARG A 148 -5.91 -12.74 -0.34
CA ARG A 148 -5.70 -11.78 0.76
C ARG A 148 -7.00 -11.07 1.07
N PRO A 149 -7.38 -11.01 2.35
CA PRO A 149 -8.58 -10.28 2.76
C PRO A 149 -8.50 -8.81 2.37
N LYS A 150 -9.60 -8.26 1.88
CA LYS A 150 -9.77 -6.81 1.70
C LYS A 150 -10.03 -6.19 3.06
N VAL A 151 -9.27 -5.17 3.40
CA VAL A 151 -9.31 -4.51 4.72
C VAL A 151 -9.96 -3.14 4.58
N LEU A 152 -11.14 -2.96 5.17
CA LEU A 152 -11.72 -1.64 5.39
C LEU A 152 -10.99 -0.97 6.56
N VAL A 153 -10.44 0.21 6.32
CA VAL A 153 -9.76 0.98 7.39
C VAL A 153 -10.55 2.23 7.72
N LEU A 154 -10.99 2.31 8.96
CA LEU A 154 -11.69 3.45 9.55
C LEU A 154 -10.75 4.12 10.55
N VAL A 155 -10.12 5.22 10.19
CA VAL A 155 -9.15 5.90 11.06
C VAL A 155 -9.57 7.33 11.36
N ASN A 156 -9.67 7.63 12.66
CA ASN A 156 -9.76 8.99 13.19
C ASN A 156 -8.37 9.61 13.19
N VAL A 157 -8.21 10.75 12.53
CA VAL A 157 -6.99 11.55 12.57
C VAL A 157 -7.26 12.76 13.45
N HIS A 158 -6.44 12.94 14.49
CA HIS A 158 -6.48 14.07 15.40
C HIS A 158 -5.17 14.85 15.29
N ASN A 159 -5.21 16.03 14.77
CA ASN A 159 -4.04 16.91 14.62
C ASN A 159 -4.30 18.31 15.20
N ALA A 160 -3.34 19.23 15.05
CA ALA A 160 -3.45 20.59 15.56
C ALA A 160 -4.58 21.42 14.91
N ILE A 161 -5.07 21.03 13.75
CA ILE A 161 -6.09 21.75 12.99
C ILE A 161 -7.49 21.24 13.37
N GLY A 162 -7.61 19.98 13.74
CA GLY A 162 -8.90 19.36 14.09
C GLY A 162 -8.89 17.85 14.00
N SER A 163 -10.09 17.28 13.89
CA SER A 163 -10.28 15.84 13.82
C SER A 163 -11.14 15.49 12.61
N TYR A 164 -10.78 14.44 11.90
CA TYR A 164 -11.52 13.92 10.74
C TYR A 164 -11.32 12.41 10.58
N ILE A 165 -12.23 11.76 9.88
CA ILE A 165 -12.06 10.38 9.43
C ILE A 165 -11.42 10.43 8.05
N LEU A 166 -10.37 9.66 7.84
CA LEU A 166 -9.71 9.54 6.55
C LEU A 166 -10.61 8.79 5.56
N THR A 167 -10.92 9.43 4.42
CA THR A 167 -11.81 8.89 3.38
C THR A 167 -11.06 8.71 2.05
N ASP A 168 -11.61 7.90 1.14
CA ASP A 168 -11.12 7.77 -0.24
C ASP A 168 -11.79 8.81 -1.16
N ASP A 169 -11.67 10.08 -0.78
CA ASP A 169 -12.14 11.21 -1.58
C ASP A 169 -10.92 11.93 -2.15
N GLU A 170 -10.68 11.77 -3.45
CA GLU A 170 -9.53 12.36 -4.14
C GLU A 170 -9.67 13.88 -4.29
N ASP A 171 -10.90 14.41 -4.25
CA ASP A 171 -11.19 15.85 -4.33
C ASP A 171 -11.01 16.55 -2.95
N GLU A 172 -10.95 15.79 -1.86
CA GLU A 172 -10.75 16.31 -0.51
C GLU A 172 -9.27 16.53 -0.23
N GLU A 173 -8.85 17.79 -0.07
CA GLU A 173 -7.47 18.16 0.28
C GLU A 173 -7.08 17.68 1.69
N THR A 174 -8.06 17.66 2.61
CA THR A 174 -7.83 17.19 3.98
C THR A 174 -7.43 15.70 3.96
N GLY A 175 -6.23 15.41 4.46
CA GLY A 175 -5.73 14.04 4.52
C GLY A 175 -5.19 13.48 3.19
N ALA A 176 -4.98 14.30 2.14
CA ALA A 176 -4.46 13.83 0.86
C ALA A 176 -3.12 13.08 1.01
N GLU A 177 -2.16 13.65 1.74
CA GLU A 177 -0.87 13.00 2.02
C GLU A 177 -1.04 11.70 2.82
N GLN A 178 -1.97 11.69 3.79
CA GLN A 178 -2.26 10.50 4.59
C GLN A 178 -2.91 9.39 3.73
N ARG A 179 -3.81 9.72 2.80
CA ARG A 179 -4.37 8.74 1.85
C ARG A 179 -3.28 8.06 1.04
N GLU A 180 -2.40 8.84 0.44
CA GLU A 180 -1.31 8.31 -0.37
C GLU A 180 -0.33 7.47 0.45
N ALA A 181 0.03 7.93 1.65
CA ALA A 181 0.88 7.19 2.57
C ALA A 181 0.25 5.85 2.99
N PHE A 182 -1.07 5.83 3.23
CA PHE A 182 -1.77 4.59 3.59
C PHE A 182 -1.84 3.61 2.41
N LYS A 183 -2.17 4.10 1.20
CA LYS A 183 -2.14 3.30 -0.03
C LYS A 183 -0.75 2.70 -0.26
N ALA A 184 0.32 3.48 -0.06
CA ALA A 184 1.70 3.01 -0.16
C ALA A 184 2.04 1.93 0.88
N ALA A 185 1.63 2.11 2.14
CA ALA A 185 1.82 1.14 3.21
C ALA A 185 1.09 -0.19 2.93
N ALA A 186 -0.14 -0.12 2.44
CA ALA A 186 -0.94 -1.27 2.03
C ALA A 186 -0.28 -2.05 0.88
N TRP A 187 0.23 -1.34 -0.12
CA TRP A 187 0.98 -1.94 -1.22
C TRP A 187 2.25 -2.65 -0.73
N GLN A 188 3.02 -2.03 0.18
CA GLN A 188 4.20 -2.65 0.77
C GLN A 188 3.88 -3.93 1.55
N ALA A 189 2.77 -3.94 2.30
CA ALA A 189 2.31 -5.12 3.04
C ALA A 189 1.62 -6.16 2.15
N GLY A 190 1.26 -5.78 0.91
CA GLY A 190 0.49 -6.59 -0.02
C GLY A 190 -0.93 -6.87 0.47
N ILE A 191 -1.53 -5.92 1.17
CA ILE A 191 -2.90 -6.01 1.71
C ILE A 191 -3.82 -5.13 0.87
N PRO A 192 -4.92 -5.66 0.31
CA PRO A 192 -5.91 -4.85 -0.38
C PRO A 192 -6.60 -3.89 0.60
N LEU A 193 -6.33 -2.59 0.47
CA LEU A 193 -6.86 -1.52 1.30
C LEU A 193 -8.17 -0.99 0.71
N ILE A 194 -9.15 -0.74 1.56
CA ILE A 194 -10.34 0.05 1.27
C ILE A 194 -10.41 1.18 2.31
N LEU A 195 -10.37 2.42 1.86
CA LEU A 195 -10.74 3.57 2.65
C LEU A 195 -12.24 3.85 2.45
N PRO A 196 -12.97 4.33 3.49
CA PRO A 196 -14.39 4.58 3.36
C PRO A 196 -14.67 5.74 2.40
N LEU A 197 -15.69 5.62 1.57
CA LEU A 197 -16.22 6.76 0.83
C LEU A 197 -17.00 7.67 1.79
N PRO A 198 -17.03 9.01 1.60
CA PRO A 198 -17.83 9.92 2.41
C PRO A 198 -19.31 9.54 2.47
N ALA A 199 -19.85 9.01 1.37
CA ALA A 199 -21.24 8.55 1.29
C ALA A 199 -21.52 7.39 2.28
N LEU A 200 -20.57 6.47 2.46
CA LEU A 200 -20.70 5.36 3.42
C LEU A 200 -20.78 5.89 4.86
N LEU A 201 -19.89 6.82 5.23
CA LEU A 201 -19.88 7.43 6.55
C LEU A 201 -21.18 8.18 6.83
N LYS A 202 -21.67 8.93 5.85
CA LYS A 202 -22.93 9.69 5.95
C LYS A 202 -24.15 8.79 6.08
N SER A 203 -24.23 7.69 5.30
CA SER A 203 -25.38 6.79 5.33
C SER A 203 -25.57 6.09 6.68
N ASP A 204 -24.46 5.88 7.41
CA ASP A 204 -24.45 5.18 8.68
C ASP A 204 -24.21 6.11 9.89
N ASN A 205 -24.25 7.43 9.66
CA ASN A 205 -24.04 8.48 10.67
C ASN A 205 -22.73 8.26 11.47
N ILE A 206 -21.62 8.06 10.74
CA ILE A 206 -20.31 7.89 11.34
C ILE A 206 -19.54 9.22 11.28
N ASP A 207 -19.14 9.66 12.47
CA ASP A 207 -18.26 10.80 12.67
C ASP A 207 -17.10 10.42 13.62
N THR A 208 -16.22 11.37 13.90
CA THR A 208 -15.05 11.19 14.76
C THR A 208 -15.40 10.83 16.21
N THR A 209 -16.61 11.07 16.66
CA THR A 209 -17.04 10.78 18.04
C THR A 209 -17.76 9.44 18.13
N SER A 210 -18.47 9.05 17.09
CA SER A 210 -19.28 7.82 17.04
C SER A 210 -18.50 6.58 16.57
N LEU A 211 -17.38 6.75 15.88
CA LEU A 211 -16.61 5.63 15.34
C LEU A 211 -16.12 4.68 16.45
N ASP A 212 -15.54 5.21 17.51
CA ASP A 212 -14.98 4.42 18.61
C ASP A 212 -16.08 3.73 19.47
N GLN A 213 -17.34 4.11 19.29
CA GLN A 213 -18.48 3.54 19.99
C GLN A 213 -19.16 2.41 19.22
N ARG A 214 -18.69 2.10 18.01
CA ARG A 214 -19.30 1.05 17.15
C ARG A 214 -19.00 -0.33 17.71
N SER A 215 -20.06 -1.13 17.80
CA SER A 215 -19.92 -2.54 18.16
C SER A 215 -19.27 -3.35 17.03
N PRO A 216 -18.65 -4.50 17.33
CA PRO A 216 -18.09 -5.39 16.30
C PRO A 216 -19.09 -5.78 15.19
N SER A 217 -20.36 -5.96 15.56
CA SER A 217 -21.41 -6.27 14.56
C SER A 217 -21.70 -5.12 13.63
N GLN A 218 -21.73 -3.87 14.11
CA GLN A 218 -21.89 -2.68 13.27
C GLN A 218 -20.69 -2.49 12.34
N LEU A 219 -19.47 -2.75 12.81
CA LEU A 219 -18.27 -2.70 11.99
C LEU A 219 -18.28 -3.79 10.91
N ALA A 220 -18.76 -4.99 11.22
CA ALA A 220 -18.91 -6.07 10.24
C ALA A 220 -19.96 -5.72 9.17
N ASP A 221 -21.04 -5.00 9.53
CA ASP A 221 -22.02 -4.49 8.58
C ASP A 221 -21.41 -3.47 7.62
N LEU A 222 -20.59 -2.55 8.15
CA LEU A 222 -19.84 -1.58 7.34
C LEU A 222 -18.86 -2.28 6.38
N ALA A 223 -18.15 -3.31 6.86
CA ALA A 223 -17.28 -4.10 5.99
C ALA A 223 -18.04 -4.69 4.81
N ARG A 224 -19.21 -5.28 5.05
CA ARG A 224 -20.06 -5.84 3.99
C ARG A 224 -20.54 -4.76 3.00
N MET A 225 -20.93 -3.58 3.49
CA MET A 225 -21.32 -2.45 2.63
C MET A 225 -20.16 -1.97 1.76
N ALA A 226 -18.94 -1.94 2.30
CA ALA A 226 -17.71 -1.58 1.61
C ALA A 226 -17.12 -2.73 0.76
N GLN A 227 -17.74 -3.92 0.74
CA GLN A 227 -17.21 -5.13 0.08
C GLN A 227 -15.82 -5.52 0.60
N ALA A 228 -15.56 -5.29 1.88
CA ALA A 228 -14.37 -5.72 2.62
C ALA A 228 -14.62 -7.03 3.34
N ASP A 229 -13.53 -7.73 3.65
CA ASP A 229 -13.57 -9.01 4.38
C ASP A 229 -13.38 -8.80 5.89
N VAL A 230 -12.56 -7.80 6.28
CA VAL A 230 -12.24 -7.44 7.67
C VAL A 230 -12.20 -5.93 7.85
N VAL A 231 -12.21 -5.47 9.11
CA VAL A 231 -12.14 -4.05 9.46
C VAL A 231 -10.95 -3.78 10.37
N ILE A 232 -10.27 -2.68 10.12
CA ILE A 232 -9.37 -2.03 11.08
C ILE A 232 -9.99 -0.70 11.47
N THR A 233 -10.12 -0.46 12.78
CA THR A 233 -10.34 0.88 13.31
C THR A 233 -9.04 1.42 13.88
N GLY A 234 -8.86 2.74 13.84
CA GLY A 234 -7.68 3.36 14.40
C GLY A 234 -7.86 4.80 14.81
N ASN A 235 -7.03 5.21 15.75
CA ASN A 235 -6.86 6.61 16.13
C ASN A 235 -5.41 7.01 15.87
N LEU A 236 -5.20 8.00 15.00
CA LEU A 236 -3.91 8.61 14.72
C LEU A 236 -3.89 10.00 15.37
N ILE A 237 -3.12 10.15 16.44
CA ILE A 237 -3.11 11.34 17.29
C ILE A 237 -1.75 12.01 17.22
N TRP A 238 -1.75 13.29 16.84
CA TRP A 238 -0.54 14.09 16.88
C TRP A 238 -0.32 14.71 18.25
N VAL A 239 0.80 14.39 18.88
CA VAL A 239 1.17 14.84 20.23
C VAL A 239 2.33 15.85 20.23
N GLY A 240 2.84 16.22 19.04
CA GLY A 240 3.83 17.26 18.85
C GLY A 240 5.16 16.79 18.26
N GLY A 241 5.83 17.70 17.52
CA GLY A 241 7.11 17.44 16.85
C GLY A 241 7.01 16.57 15.59
N PRO A 242 8.12 16.41 14.86
CA PRO A 242 8.12 15.72 13.55
C PRO A 242 7.79 14.22 13.62
N ASN A 243 8.11 13.57 14.73
CA ASN A 243 7.78 12.16 15.01
C ASN A 243 6.77 12.04 16.15
N GLY A 244 5.92 13.04 16.30
CA GLY A 244 5.00 13.14 17.42
C GLY A 244 3.64 12.49 17.18
N TRP A 245 3.56 11.43 16.37
CA TRP A 245 2.33 10.70 16.19
C TRP A 245 2.27 9.47 17.10
N LYS A 246 1.07 9.23 17.61
CA LYS A 246 0.67 8.01 18.29
C LYS A 246 -0.48 7.39 17.54
N ALA A 247 -0.41 6.08 17.28
CA ALA A 247 -1.49 5.35 16.65
C ALA A 247 -1.91 4.15 17.49
N ASN A 248 -3.21 3.93 17.58
CA ASN A 248 -3.82 2.74 18.17
C ASN A 248 -4.66 2.07 17.10
N TRP A 249 -4.51 0.76 16.94
CA TRP A 249 -5.18 -0.04 15.92
C TRP A 249 -5.96 -1.19 16.54
N VAL A 250 -7.12 -1.49 15.99
CA VAL A 250 -7.91 -2.67 16.31
C VAL A 250 -8.36 -3.33 15.02
N LEU A 251 -7.93 -4.56 14.78
CA LEU A 251 -8.42 -5.38 13.68
C LEU A 251 -9.53 -6.30 14.20
N PHE A 252 -10.62 -6.37 13.46
CA PHE A 252 -11.77 -7.25 13.75
C PHE A 252 -11.85 -8.31 12.64
N ASP A 253 -11.68 -9.56 13.02
CA ASP A 253 -11.85 -10.72 12.14
C ASP A 253 -12.81 -11.75 12.76
N ASP A 254 -12.89 -12.95 12.19
CA ASP A 254 -13.72 -14.06 12.67
C ASP A 254 -13.21 -14.67 13.98
N LYS A 255 -11.97 -14.37 14.39
CA LYS A 255 -11.36 -14.85 15.64
C LYS A 255 -11.55 -13.85 16.79
N GLY A 256 -11.88 -12.60 16.49
CA GLY A 256 -12.13 -11.57 17.49
C GLY A 256 -11.44 -10.24 17.22
N GLU A 257 -10.95 -9.63 18.28
CA GLU A 257 -10.30 -8.32 18.26
C GLU A 257 -8.79 -8.47 18.50
N HIS A 258 -7.99 -7.89 17.62
CA HIS A 258 -6.53 -7.80 17.74
C HIS A 258 -6.14 -6.35 17.93
N ARG A 259 -5.38 -6.04 18.99
CA ARG A 259 -5.05 -4.65 19.37
C ARG A 259 -3.55 -4.43 19.41
N TRP A 260 -3.09 -3.36 18.76
CA TRP A 260 -1.69 -2.93 18.86
C TRP A 260 -1.58 -1.41 18.79
N GLN A 261 -0.42 -0.89 19.12
CA GLN A 261 -0.16 0.55 19.11
C GLN A 261 1.30 0.85 18.74
N ILE A 262 1.53 2.09 18.31
CA ILE A 262 2.87 2.65 18.08
C ILE A 262 2.84 4.13 18.44
N GLU A 263 3.98 4.66 18.91
CA GLU A 263 4.16 6.08 19.21
C GLU A 263 5.57 6.55 18.89
N GLY A 264 5.77 7.87 18.86
CA GLY A 264 7.07 8.46 18.57
C GLY A 264 7.49 8.32 17.09
N ILE A 265 6.54 8.34 16.17
CA ILE A 265 6.72 8.07 14.75
C ILE A 265 6.04 9.13 13.88
N ASN A 266 6.38 9.23 12.60
CA ASN A 266 5.59 9.98 11.63
C ASN A 266 4.35 9.20 11.18
N PHE A 267 3.40 9.86 10.49
CA PHE A 267 2.18 9.19 10.06
C PHE A 267 2.42 8.05 9.04
N ASP A 268 3.44 8.19 8.17
CA ASP A 268 3.81 7.10 7.24
C ASP A 268 4.19 5.83 8.00
N GLY A 269 4.98 5.98 9.08
CA GLY A 269 5.35 4.87 9.94
C GLY A 269 4.16 4.26 10.65
N ALA A 270 3.21 5.10 11.11
CA ALA A 270 1.99 4.62 11.74
C ALA A 270 1.14 3.77 10.76
N PHE A 271 1.01 4.19 9.51
CA PHE A 271 0.28 3.43 8.48
C PHE A 271 1.00 2.14 8.07
N ARG A 272 2.35 2.18 7.96
CA ARG A 272 3.13 0.94 7.78
C ARG A 272 2.91 -0.03 8.93
N ASN A 273 2.90 0.46 10.17
CA ASN A 273 2.60 -0.34 11.36
C ASN A 273 1.20 -0.96 11.29
N ALA A 274 0.17 -0.19 10.85
CA ALA A 274 -1.18 -0.72 10.67
C ALA A 274 -1.20 -1.88 9.68
N MET A 275 -0.65 -1.69 8.48
CA MET A 275 -0.70 -2.69 7.41
C MET A 275 0.19 -3.90 7.68
N ARG A 276 1.36 -3.71 8.28
CA ARG A 276 2.22 -4.82 8.72
C ARG A 276 1.58 -5.62 9.84
N GLY A 277 0.94 -4.95 10.82
CA GLY A 277 0.17 -5.62 11.86
C GLY A 277 -0.96 -6.47 11.28
N ALA A 278 -1.71 -5.91 10.35
CA ALA A 278 -2.75 -6.66 9.63
C ALA A 278 -2.17 -7.88 8.89
N ALA A 279 -1.06 -7.71 8.15
CA ALA A 279 -0.43 -8.80 7.43
C ALA A 279 0.01 -9.93 8.38
N GLN A 280 0.61 -9.58 9.52
CA GLN A 280 1.05 -10.55 10.55
C GLN A 280 -0.11 -11.39 11.08
N ILE A 281 -1.22 -10.74 11.45
CA ILE A 281 -2.42 -11.41 11.98
C ILE A 281 -3.09 -12.27 10.89
N LEU A 282 -3.41 -11.66 9.75
CA LEU A 282 -4.19 -12.28 8.69
C LEU A 282 -3.46 -13.45 8.00
N SER A 283 -2.12 -13.42 7.99
CA SER A 283 -1.29 -14.53 7.53
C SER A 283 -1.04 -15.61 8.60
N GLN A 284 -1.64 -15.46 9.79
CA GLN A 284 -1.56 -16.42 10.92
C GLN A 284 -0.15 -16.53 11.55
N HIS A 285 0.64 -15.46 11.52
CA HIS A 285 1.94 -15.38 12.19
C HIS A 285 1.86 -14.81 13.62
N GLY A 286 0.64 -14.67 14.16
CA GLY A 286 0.39 -14.19 15.53
C GLY A 286 0.18 -12.69 15.64
N GLU A 287 0.20 -12.21 16.89
CA GLU A 287 -0.01 -10.80 17.19
C GLU A 287 1.20 -9.95 16.77
N PRO A 288 0.99 -8.69 16.33
CA PRO A 288 2.07 -7.77 16.04
C PRO A 288 2.89 -7.49 17.31
N PRO A 289 4.21 -7.55 17.26
CA PRO A 289 5.02 -7.18 18.41
C PRO A 289 4.92 -5.68 18.69
N PRO A 290 5.10 -5.26 19.94
CA PRO A 290 5.31 -3.85 20.26
C PRO A 290 6.47 -3.32 19.41
N ASN A 291 6.36 -2.17 18.80
CA ASN A 291 7.39 -1.57 17.92
C ASN A 291 7.58 -2.26 16.55
N LEU A 292 6.55 -2.85 15.98
CA LEU A 292 6.58 -3.29 14.59
C LEU A 292 6.69 -2.06 13.66
N ASN A 293 7.88 -1.83 13.10
CA ASN A 293 8.19 -0.72 12.17
C ASN A 293 8.37 -1.22 10.74
#